data_68cddcf7079614b12f3f5322018eacb2
#
_entry.id   68cddcf7079614b12f3f5322018eacb2
#
_cell.length_a   1.000
_cell.length_b   1.000
_cell.length_c   1.000
_cell.angle_alpha   90.00
_cell.angle_beta   90.00
_cell.angle_gamma   90.00
#
_symmetry.space_group_name_H-M   'P 1'
#
loop_
_entity.id
_entity.type
_entity.pdbx_description
1 polymer ?
#
loop_
_entity_poly.entity_id
_entity_poly.type
_entity_poly.pdbx_seq_one_letter_code
_entity_poly.pdbx_strand_id
1 'polypeptide(L)'
;MSHNWLVAIALMLAASPALASDTLRCGSQLVSLGDRTSEVLQKCGEPVSRDVLGYKRSANRREEFQVEEWTYGPSNGMYQYLRFEGNRLRQINSKRGN
;
A
#
# COMPACT_ATOMS: atom_id res chain seq x y z
N MET A 1 -40.88 -31.33 -5.30
CA MET A 1 -40.36 -30.99 -5.14
C MET A 1 -39.46 -30.53 -5.35
N SER A 2 -39.17 -30.18 -5.43
CA SER A 2 -38.29 -29.72 -5.55
C SER A 2 -37.49 -29.09 -5.29
N HIS A 3 -37.14 -28.63 -5.17
CA HIS A 3 -36.38 -28.03 -4.88
C HIS A 3 -35.37 -27.57 -5.23
N ASN A 4 -35.22 -27.20 -5.38
CA ASN A 4 -34.38 -26.73 -5.74
C ASN A 4 -33.68 -25.99 -5.37
N TRP A 5 -33.45 -25.77 -4.92
CA TRP A 5 -32.84 -25.10 -4.47
C TRP A 5 -31.71 -24.91 -4.79
N LEU A 6 -31.45 -24.94 -5.08
CA LEU A 6 -30.52 -24.71 -5.32
C LEU A 6 -29.58 -24.09 -5.18
N VAL A 7 -29.32 -23.91 -4.97
CA VAL A 7 -28.45 -23.52 -4.72
C VAL A 7 -27.49 -22.94 -5.16
N ALA A 8 -27.36 -22.33 -5.33
CA ALA A 8 -26.71 -21.59 -5.72
C ALA A 8 -25.51 -21.32 -5.28
N ILE A 9 -24.86 -21.35 -5.42
CA ILE A 9 -23.78 -21.22 -5.02
C ILE A 9 -22.99 -20.29 -5.32
N ALA A 10 -22.83 -19.62 -4.93
CA ALA A 10 -22.20 -18.66 -5.04
C ALA A 10 -20.87 -18.75 -5.28
N LEU A 11 -20.47 -18.47 -5.81
CA LEU A 11 -19.28 -18.56 -6.03
C LEU A 11 -18.45 -17.56 -5.90
N MET A 12 -17.93 -17.32 -5.40
CA MET A 12 -17.15 -16.47 -5.19
C MET A 12 -15.93 -16.48 -5.73
N LEU A 13 -15.53 -15.81 -6.22
CA LEU A 13 -14.44 -15.73 -6.74
C LEU A 13 -13.54 -15.04 -6.20
N ALA A 14 -12.77 -15.09 -5.91
CA ALA A 14 -11.88 -14.53 -5.27
C ALA A 14 -10.85 -14.07 -6.02
N ALA A 15 -10.86 -13.15 -6.53
CA ALA A 15 -9.81 -12.66 -7.17
C ALA A 15 -8.94 -12.11 -6.25
N SER A 16 -7.81 -12.19 -6.25
CA SER A 16 -6.98 -11.68 -5.35
C SER A 16 -6.06 -10.83 -5.92
N PRO A 17 -6.31 -9.71 -6.11
CA PRO A 17 -5.48 -8.78 -6.72
C PRO A 17 -4.39 -8.34 -5.85
N ALA A 18 -3.66 -7.39 -6.25
CA ALA A 18 -2.67 -6.78 -5.44
C ALA A 18 -3.34 -6.29 -4.23
N LEU A 19 -2.75 -6.48 -3.10
CA LEU A 19 -3.35 -6.11 -1.88
C LEU A 19 -2.99 -4.72 -1.49
N ALA A 20 -3.98 -3.94 -1.21
CA ALA A 20 -3.79 -2.64 -0.62
C ALA A 20 -4.15 -2.77 0.84
N SER A 21 -3.42 -2.12 1.70
CA SER A 21 -3.67 -2.24 3.11
C SER A 21 -3.49 -0.89 3.75
N ASP A 22 -3.96 -0.76 4.97
CA ASP A 22 -3.85 0.50 5.70
C ASP A 22 -2.68 0.48 6.65
N THR A 23 -2.04 -0.63 6.83
CA THR A 23 -0.93 -0.75 7.76
C THR A 23 0.13 -1.67 7.21
N LEU A 24 1.33 -1.51 7.71
CA LEU A 24 2.45 -2.37 7.37
C LEU A 24 3.24 -2.63 8.64
N ARG A 25 3.54 -3.87 8.90
CA ARG A 25 4.33 -4.20 10.06
C ARG A 25 5.80 -4.29 9.68
N CYS A 26 6.62 -3.54 10.38
CA CYS A 26 8.06 -3.60 10.22
C CYS A 26 8.63 -4.09 11.54
N GLY A 27 8.88 -5.38 11.60
CA GLY A 27 9.32 -5.99 12.86
C GLY A 27 8.22 -5.82 13.88
N SER A 28 8.53 -5.20 14.98
CA SER A 28 7.53 -4.99 16.02
C SER A 28 6.84 -3.64 15.89
N GLN A 29 7.19 -2.87 14.88
CA GLN A 29 6.61 -1.55 14.69
C GLN A 29 5.52 -1.58 13.65
N LEU A 30 4.54 -0.72 13.79
CA LEU A 30 3.44 -0.66 12.85
C LEU A 30 3.42 0.69 12.17
N VAL A 31 3.38 0.65 10.86
CA VAL A 31 3.28 1.85 10.03
C VAL A 31 1.84 1.94 9.56
N SER A 32 1.27 3.12 9.61
CA SER A 32 -0.13 3.34 9.24
C SER A 32 -0.25 4.48 8.25
N LEU A 33 -1.33 4.49 7.52
CA LEU A 33 -1.62 5.62 6.63
C LEU A 33 -1.62 6.90 7.44
N GLY A 34 -1.01 7.93 6.90
CA GLY A 34 -0.89 9.21 7.58
C GLY A 34 0.45 9.40 8.25
N ASP A 35 1.22 8.34 8.40
CA ASP A 35 2.55 8.46 9.01
C ASP A 35 3.45 9.29 8.12
N ARG A 36 4.35 10.02 8.72
CA ARG A 36 5.32 10.81 7.97
C ARG A 36 6.46 9.95 7.49
N THR A 37 7.14 10.41 6.46
CA THR A 37 8.29 9.67 5.95
C THR A 37 9.32 9.41 7.04
N SER A 38 9.54 10.38 7.92
CA SER A 38 10.53 10.18 8.99
C SER A 38 10.10 9.09 9.95
N GLU A 39 8.80 8.95 10.20
CA GLU A 39 8.32 7.89 11.06
C GLU A 39 8.49 6.54 10.41
N VAL A 40 8.20 6.45 9.14
CA VAL A 40 8.35 5.21 8.41
C VAL A 40 9.83 4.80 8.36
N LEU A 41 10.70 5.76 8.13
CA LEU A 41 12.13 5.50 8.09
C LEU A 41 12.61 4.99 9.43
N GLN A 42 12.11 5.54 10.50
CA GLN A 42 12.51 5.13 11.82
C GLN A 42 12.01 3.73 12.15
N LYS A 43 10.81 3.40 11.71
CA LYS A 43 10.21 2.11 12.00
C LYS A 43 10.68 1.01 11.09
N CYS A 44 10.92 1.31 9.84
CA CYS A 44 11.23 0.30 8.83
C CYS A 44 12.64 0.36 8.29
N GLY A 45 13.36 1.43 8.57
CA GLY A 45 14.72 1.57 8.03
C GLY A 45 14.71 2.05 6.60
N GLU A 46 15.85 1.97 5.95
CA GLU A 46 15.99 2.44 4.59
C GLU A 46 15.25 1.55 3.61
N PRO A 47 14.49 2.11 2.70
CA PRO A 47 13.89 1.29 1.65
C PRO A 47 14.93 0.86 0.63
N VAL A 48 14.61 -0.14 -0.15
CA VAL A 48 15.53 -0.57 -1.19
C VAL A 48 15.51 0.40 -2.36
N SER A 49 14.48 1.19 -2.51
CA SER A 49 14.46 2.24 -3.52
C SER A 49 13.48 3.32 -3.14
N ARG A 50 13.73 4.49 -3.69
CA ARG A 50 12.87 5.66 -3.52
C ARG A 50 12.73 6.32 -4.87
N ASP A 51 11.51 6.54 -5.29
CA ASP A 51 11.26 7.16 -6.58
C ASP A 51 10.34 8.35 -6.43
N VAL A 52 10.70 9.45 -7.03
CA VAL A 52 9.81 10.60 -7.09
C VAL A 52 8.92 10.39 -8.29
N LEU A 53 7.64 10.26 -8.06
CA LEU A 53 6.70 9.98 -9.12
C LEU A 53 6.21 11.26 -9.79
N GLY A 54 6.34 12.38 -9.12
CA GLY A 54 5.90 13.64 -9.69
C GLY A 54 5.31 14.51 -8.60
N TYR A 55 4.47 15.41 -9.02
CA TYR A 55 3.86 16.36 -8.10
C TYR A 55 2.37 16.39 -8.31
N LYS A 56 1.66 16.74 -7.27
CA LYS A 56 0.23 16.76 -7.28
C LYS A 56 -0.23 18.07 -6.68
N ARG A 57 -1.34 18.60 -7.17
CA ARG A 57 -1.86 19.84 -6.61
C ARG A 57 -2.97 19.55 -5.63
N SER A 58 -3.07 20.39 -4.63
CA SER A 58 -4.16 20.25 -3.68
C SER A 58 -5.47 20.57 -4.38
N ALA A 59 -6.57 20.27 -3.72
CA ALA A 59 -7.89 20.45 -4.31
C ALA A 59 -8.15 21.90 -4.72
N ASN A 60 -7.61 22.84 -3.96
CA ASN A 60 -7.81 24.24 -4.27
C ASN A 60 -6.74 24.80 -5.20
N ARG A 61 -5.82 23.94 -5.64
CA ARG A 61 -4.77 24.28 -6.57
C ARG A 61 -3.82 25.35 -6.09
N ARG A 62 -3.77 25.57 -4.81
CA ARG A 62 -2.86 26.54 -4.25
C ARG A 62 -1.55 25.94 -3.84
N GLU A 63 -1.54 24.65 -3.57
CA GLU A 63 -0.33 24.01 -3.10
C GLU A 63 0.00 22.85 -3.99
N GLU A 64 1.28 22.62 -4.09
CA GLU A 64 1.78 21.52 -4.87
C GLU A 64 2.64 20.68 -3.95
N PHE A 65 2.51 19.38 -4.01
CA PHE A 65 3.30 18.53 -3.14
C PHE A 65 3.84 17.34 -3.92
N GLN A 66 4.95 16.84 -3.43
CA GLN A 66 5.66 15.77 -4.09
C GLN A 66 4.99 14.43 -3.81
N VAL A 67 4.97 13.58 -4.80
CA VAL A 67 4.51 12.21 -4.67
C VAL A 67 5.73 11.32 -4.81
N GLU A 68 5.94 10.45 -3.85
CA GLU A 68 7.13 9.63 -3.78
C GLU A 68 6.74 8.21 -3.44
N GLU A 69 7.46 7.24 -3.98
CA GLU A 69 7.18 5.85 -3.66
C GLU A 69 8.43 5.20 -3.11
N TRP A 70 8.30 4.56 -1.99
CA TRP A 70 9.37 3.80 -1.37
C TRP A 70 9.06 2.33 -1.52
N THR A 71 10.09 1.54 -1.80
CA THR A 71 9.95 0.10 -1.95
C THR A 71 10.71 -0.60 -0.84
N TYR A 72 10.05 -1.50 -0.17
CA TYR A 72 10.66 -2.34 0.84
C TYR A 72 10.55 -3.80 0.43
N GLY A 73 11.52 -4.59 0.80
CA GLY A 73 11.51 -6.00 0.51
C GLY A 73 12.69 -6.38 -0.34
N PRO A 74 12.69 -7.61 -0.83
CA PRO A 74 11.61 -8.58 -0.73
C PRO A 74 11.58 -9.27 0.62
N SER A 75 10.40 -9.65 1.01
CA SER A 75 10.21 -10.40 2.23
C SER A 75 9.29 -11.53 1.85
N ASN A 76 9.76 -12.75 1.91
CA ASN A 76 9.00 -13.91 1.45
C ASN A 76 8.53 -13.72 0.01
N GLY A 77 9.37 -13.10 -0.81
CA GLY A 77 9.03 -12.88 -2.21
C GLY A 77 8.10 -11.72 -2.47
N MET A 78 7.76 -10.98 -1.44
CA MET A 78 6.84 -9.86 -1.59
C MET A 78 7.55 -8.54 -1.43
N TYR A 79 7.14 -7.57 -2.22
CA TYR A 79 7.61 -6.21 -2.07
C TYR A 79 6.45 -5.36 -1.57
N GLN A 80 6.80 -4.36 -0.77
CA GLN A 80 5.83 -3.41 -0.27
C GLN A 80 6.11 -2.06 -0.90
N TYR A 81 5.08 -1.46 -1.45
CA TYR A 81 5.21 -0.16 -2.11
C TYR A 81 4.43 0.86 -1.31
N LEU A 82 5.14 1.84 -0.79
CA LEU A 82 4.56 2.86 0.05
C LEU A 82 4.55 4.17 -0.70
N ARG A 83 3.39 4.71 -0.93
CA ARG A 83 3.27 5.97 -1.65
C ARG A 83 3.03 7.08 -0.66
N PHE A 84 3.90 8.08 -0.73
CA PHE A 84 3.80 9.26 0.11
C PHE A 84 3.35 10.45 -0.73
N GLU A 85 2.45 11.22 -0.19
CA GLU A 85 2.02 12.45 -0.84
C GLU A 85 2.19 13.56 0.18
N GLY A 86 3.03 14.52 -0.13
CA GLY A 86 3.28 15.60 0.80
C GLY A 86 3.87 15.11 2.10
N ASN A 87 4.76 14.14 2.02
CA ASN A 87 5.45 13.63 3.21
C ASN A 87 4.55 12.81 4.14
N ARG A 88 3.40 12.37 3.65
CA ARG A 88 2.50 11.53 4.42
C ARG A 88 2.17 10.28 3.64
N LEU A 89 2.15 9.15 4.34
CA LEU A 89 1.84 7.88 3.72
C LEU A 89 0.37 7.84 3.33
N ARG A 90 0.11 7.57 2.06
CA ARG A 90 -1.26 7.55 1.56
C ARG A 90 -1.70 6.20 1.06
N GLN A 91 -0.77 5.33 0.71
CA GLN A 91 -1.14 4.07 0.12
C GLN A 91 -0.05 3.05 0.38
N ILE A 92 -0.45 1.85 0.68
CA ILE A 92 0.46 0.72 0.87
C ILE A 92 -0.03 -0.41 -0.01
N ASN A 93 0.80 -0.86 -0.93
CA ASN A 93 0.48 -1.97 -1.81
C ASN A 93 1.53 -3.05 -1.70
N SER A 94 1.12 -4.27 -1.85
CA SER A 94 2.04 -5.40 -1.85
C SER A 94 1.96 -6.12 -3.17
N LYS A 95 3.09 -6.51 -3.69
CA LYS A 95 3.14 -7.29 -4.91
C LYS A 95 4.21 -8.34 -4.80
N ARG A 96 3.94 -9.47 -5.41
CA ARG A 96 4.96 -10.51 -5.45
C ARG A 96 6.02 -10.10 -6.46
N GLY A 97 7.24 -10.21 -6.06
CA GLY A 97 8.34 -9.92 -6.95
C GLY A 97 8.72 -11.14 -7.72
N ASN A 98 9.34 -10.92 -8.81
CA ASN A 98 9.77 -12.05 -9.57
C ASN A 98 11.17 -12.29 -9.47
#